data_39452a791c2970347a56f48621b430a5
#
_entry.id   39452a791c2970347a56f48621b430a5
#
_cell.length_a   1.000
_cell.length_b   1.000
_cell.length_c   1.000
_cell.angle_alpha   90.00
_cell.angle_beta   90.00
_cell.angle_gamma   90.00
#
_symmetry.space_group_name_H-M   'P 1'
#
loop_
_entity.id
_entity.type
_entity.pdbx_description
1 polymer ?
#
loop_
_entity_poly.entity_id
_entity_poly.type
_entity_poly.pdbx_seq_one_letter_code
_entity_poly.pdbx_strand_id
1 'polypeptide(L)'
;MKIVIPIKLILILIICGCNGQSKQIETEIKKEIPTWNDGEVDLFYKLIKQKREQLKLRDLEEGFDSLQIRIWIDYSLIDFRELYTFEYQNNKWTGVYYFMRADWNSNDLTETITETERKIINPKSGWTDFSNKLLELEITALPNMRDIEGLVDGWTDGTTYNVEIGTKSNYRFYSYHLPDKFTEFWQAQNMVEILKLIEEEF
;
A
#
# COMPACT_ATOMS: atom_id res chain seq x y z
N MET A 1 23.59 87.63 11.11
CA MET A 1 24.06 86.43 10.36
C MET A 1 23.50 85.25 11.09
N LYS A 2 22.40 84.69 10.57
CA LYS A 2 21.68 83.55 11.17
C LYS A 2 22.13 82.27 10.45
N ILE A 3 22.79 81.37 11.19
CA ILE A 3 23.20 80.03 10.71
C ILE A 3 22.05 79.11 10.85
N VAL A 4 21.55 78.58 9.72
CA VAL A 4 20.51 77.55 9.67
C VAL A 4 21.22 76.20 9.49
N ILE A 5 21.13 75.34 10.49
CA ILE A 5 21.64 73.94 10.43
C ILE A 5 20.52 73.04 9.90
N PRO A 6 20.73 72.31 8.81
CA PRO A 6 19.73 71.36 8.34
C PRO A 6 19.82 70.10 9.16
N ILE A 7 18.69 69.69 9.82
CA ILE A 7 18.51 68.42 10.48
C ILE A 7 18.27 67.35 9.39
N LYS A 8 19.26 66.49 9.18
CA LYS A 8 19.08 65.24 8.37
C LYS A 8 18.32 64.23 9.19
N LEU A 9 17.06 64.01 8.81
CA LEU A 9 16.23 62.99 9.35
C LEU A 9 16.72 61.62 8.79
N ILE A 10 17.39 60.81 9.62
CA ILE A 10 17.79 59.44 9.28
C ILE A 10 16.59 58.53 9.58
N LEU A 11 15.90 58.08 8.53
CA LEU A 11 14.83 57.09 8.59
C LEU A 11 15.48 55.72 8.70
N ILE A 12 15.55 55.16 9.91
CA ILE A 12 15.98 53.77 10.12
C ILE A 12 14.79 52.86 9.83
N LEU A 13 14.80 52.23 8.66
CA LEU A 13 13.89 51.12 8.30
C LEU A 13 14.34 49.86 9.06
N ILE A 14 13.65 49.57 10.17
CA ILE A 14 13.78 48.29 10.85
C ILE A 14 12.98 47.27 10.02
N ILE A 15 13.68 46.50 9.19
CA ILE A 15 13.12 45.32 8.50
C ILE A 15 13.06 44.22 9.55
N CYS A 16 11.91 44.10 10.23
CA CYS A 16 11.59 42.89 10.99
C CYS A 16 11.38 41.73 10.00
N GLY A 17 12.45 41.01 9.69
CA GLY A 17 12.38 39.73 9.00
C GLY A 17 11.71 38.72 9.90
N CYS A 18 10.39 38.55 9.77
CA CYS A 18 9.72 37.35 10.28
C CYS A 18 10.25 36.14 9.50
N ASN A 19 11.30 35.49 10.01
CA ASN A 19 11.63 34.14 9.65
C ASN A 19 10.51 33.21 10.19
N GLY A 20 9.40 33.16 9.48
CA GLY A 20 8.41 32.12 9.64
C GLY A 20 9.00 30.80 9.18
N GLN A 21 9.78 30.15 10.02
CA GLN A 21 10.01 28.72 9.88
C GLN A 21 8.66 28.06 10.09
N SER A 22 7.96 27.76 8.98
CA SER A 22 6.87 26.80 8.99
C SER A 22 7.49 25.47 9.44
N LYS A 23 7.30 25.11 10.72
CA LYS A 23 7.48 23.73 11.14
C LYS A 23 6.56 22.92 10.24
N GLN A 24 7.11 22.22 9.26
CA GLN A 24 6.40 21.10 8.65
C GLN A 24 6.09 20.16 9.81
N ILE A 25 4.83 20.06 10.17
CA ILE A 25 4.34 19.01 11.06
C ILE A 25 4.48 17.76 10.22
N GLU A 26 5.55 17.02 10.45
CA GLU A 26 5.73 15.69 9.91
C GLU A 26 4.57 14.85 10.48
N THR A 27 3.57 14.57 9.66
CA THR A 27 2.41 13.78 10.07
C THR A 27 2.92 12.36 10.24
N GLU A 28 2.96 11.86 11.47
CA GLU A 28 3.33 10.48 11.76
C GLU A 28 2.38 9.55 11.01
N ILE A 29 2.95 8.60 10.25
CA ILE A 29 2.17 7.65 9.47
C ILE A 29 1.73 6.52 10.39
N LYS A 30 0.42 6.32 10.49
CA LYS A 30 -0.16 5.19 11.20
C LYS A 30 0.10 3.92 10.40
N LYS A 31 0.75 2.93 11.04
CA LYS A 31 1.02 1.63 10.44
C LYS A 31 0.15 0.55 11.07
N GLU A 32 -0.60 -0.17 10.24
CA GLU A 32 -1.40 -1.34 10.63
C GLU A 32 -0.77 -2.56 9.97
N ILE A 33 0.11 -3.24 10.72
CA ILE A 33 0.84 -4.43 10.29
C ILE A 33 0.48 -5.56 11.25
N PRO A 34 -0.01 -6.71 10.77
CA PRO A 34 -0.36 -7.84 11.63
C PRO A 34 0.86 -8.37 12.38
N THR A 35 0.63 -8.78 13.64
CA THR A 35 1.61 -9.46 14.47
C THR A 35 1.06 -10.80 14.94
N TRP A 36 1.95 -11.73 15.25
CA TRP A 36 1.61 -12.98 15.91
C TRP A 36 1.33 -12.76 17.42
N ASN A 37 0.77 -13.78 18.07
CA ASN A 37 0.47 -13.73 19.52
C ASN A 37 1.68 -13.46 20.41
N ASP A 38 2.88 -13.75 19.96
CA ASP A 38 4.16 -13.46 20.61
C ASP A 38 4.70 -12.04 20.33
N GLY A 39 3.99 -11.26 19.54
CA GLY A 39 4.37 -9.92 19.11
C GLY A 39 5.32 -9.88 17.90
N GLU A 40 5.66 -11.02 17.32
CA GLU A 40 6.43 -11.05 16.08
C GLU A 40 5.61 -10.54 14.90
N VAL A 41 6.26 -9.80 14.02
CA VAL A 41 5.67 -9.30 12.78
C VAL A 41 5.36 -10.48 11.85
N ASP A 42 4.21 -10.43 11.21
CA ASP A 42 3.70 -11.45 10.29
C ASP A 42 4.73 -11.85 9.22
N LEU A 43 4.85 -13.16 8.94
CA LEU A 43 5.80 -13.69 7.97
C LEU A 43 5.49 -13.20 6.56
N PHE A 44 4.21 -13.16 6.16
CA PHE A 44 3.82 -12.71 4.82
C PHE A 44 4.22 -11.24 4.61
N TYR A 45 4.04 -10.39 5.63
CA TYR A 45 4.54 -9.02 5.56
C TYR A 45 6.06 -8.96 5.34
N LYS A 46 6.85 -9.80 6.06
CA LYS A 46 8.31 -9.86 5.88
C LYS A 46 8.69 -10.26 4.45
N LEU A 47 8.01 -11.27 3.89
CA LEU A 47 8.22 -11.73 2.51
C LEU A 47 7.83 -10.67 1.47
N ILE A 48 6.68 -10.00 1.66
CA ILE A 48 6.27 -8.92 0.77
C ILE A 48 7.26 -7.76 0.81
N LYS A 49 7.79 -7.42 1.97
CA LYS A 49 8.83 -6.40 2.10
C LYS A 49 10.08 -6.73 1.28
N GLN A 50 10.56 -7.99 1.32
CA GLN A 50 11.67 -8.45 0.50
C GLN A 50 11.37 -8.33 -1.00
N LYS A 51 10.17 -8.74 -1.44
CA LYS A 51 9.73 -8.60 -2.84
C LYS A 51 9.66 -7.15 -3.29
N ARG A 52 9.15 -6.24 -2.44
CA ARG A 52 9.13 -4.80 -2.74
C ARG A 52 10.53 -4.25 -3.01
N GLU A 53 11.50 -4.62 -2.17
CA GLU A 53 12.91 -4.21 -2.31
C GLU A 53 13.53 -4.73 -3.62
N GLN A 54 13.31 -6.01 -3.96
CA GLN A 54 13.81 -6.62 -5.18
C GLN A 54 13.21 -5.96 -6.44
N LEU A 55 11.92 -5.64 -6.43
CA LEU A 55 11.22 -4.94 -7.51
C LEU A 55 11.47 -3.42 -7.52
N LYS A 56 12.19 -2.89 -6.53
CA LYS A 56 12.46 -1.44 -6.34
C LYS A 56 11.15 -0.62 -6.31
N LEU A 57 10.12 -1.17 -5.70
CA LEU A 57 8.86 -0.47 -5.53
C LEU A 57 8.99 0.58 -4.42
N ARG A 58 8.24 1.69 -4.57
CA ARG A 58 8.14 2.71 -3.52
C ARG A 58 7.69 2.07 -2.21
N ASP A 59 8.32 2.43 -1.10
CA ASP A 59 7.87 2.04 0.23
C ASP A 59 6.62 2.83 0.62
N LEU A 60 5.50 2.13 0.79
CA LEU A 60 4.24 2.74 1.19
C LEU A 60 4.18 3.08 2.68
N GLU A 61 5.08 2.49 3.48
CA GLU A 61 5.17 2.78 4.91
C GLU A 61 5.69 4.20 5.21
N GLU A 62 6.30 4.84 4.21
CA GLU A 62 6.73 6.24 4.25
C GLU A 62 5.65 7.21 3.77
N GLY A 63 4.45 6.70 3.51
CA GLY A 63 3.31 7.45 3.01
C GLY A 63 3.25 7.56 1.49
N PHE A 64 2.04 7.76 1.02
CA PHE A 64 1.74 7.95 -0.39
C PHE A 64 0.77 9.13 -0.55
N ASP A 65 1.08 10.07 -1.42
CA ASP A 65 0.39 11.37 -1.48
C ASP A 65 -1.12 11.31 -1.78
N SER A 66 -1.61 10.16 -2.24
CA SER A 66 -3.03 9.94 -2.46
C SER A 66 -3.44 8.55 -2.00
N LEU A 67 -3.64 7.58 -2.91
CA LEU A 67 -3.98 6.20 -2.58
C LEU A 67 -3.21 5.26 -3.51
N GLN A 68 -2.52 4.27 -2.95
CA GLN A 68 -2.02 3.13 -3.69
C GLN A 68 -2.49 1.83 -3.04
N ILE A 69 -2.98 0.90 -3.85
CA ILE A 69 -3.41 -0.43 -3.45
C ILE A 69 -2.54 -1.43 -4.22
N ARG A 70 -1.97 -2.39 -3.51
CA ARG A 70 -1.21 -3.50 -4.08
C ARG A 70 -1.85 -4.81 -3.62
N ILE A 71 -2.09 -5.71 -4.57
CA ILE A 71 -2.61 -7.05 -4.30
C ILE A 71 -1.59 -8.04 -4.83
N TRP A 72 -0.93 -8.72 -3.92
CA TRP A 72 0.02 -9.77 -4.19
C TRP A 72 -0.68 -11.11 -4.15
N ILE A 73 -0.41 -11.96 -5.13
CA ILE A 73 -0.95 -13.31 -5.24
C ILE A 73 0.20 -14.30 -5.17
N ASP A 74 0.26 -15.02 -4.08
CA ASP A 74 1.30 -15.99 -3.77
C ASP A 74 0.72 -17.41 -3.79
N TYR A 75 1.23 -18.25 -4.70
CA TYR A 75 0.85 -19.64 -4.86
C TYR A 75 1.84 -20.53 -4.12
N SER A 76 1.39 -21.40 -3.21
CA SER A 76 2.29 -22.22 -2.39
C SER A 76 3.00 -23.34 -3.14
N LEU A 77 2.42 -23.83 -4.25
CA LEU A 77 2.92 -25.01 -4.97
C LEU A 77 3.66 -24.70 -6.28
N ILE A 78 3.71 -23.46 -6.70
CA ILE A 78 4.29 -23.05 -7.97
C ILE A 78 5.21 -21.86 -7.81
N ASP A 79 6.16 -21.74 -8.74
CA ASP A 79 7.25 -20.77 -8.71
C ASP A 79 6.89 -19.36 -9.21
N PHE A 80 5.64 -19.11 -9.57
CA PHE A 80 5.23 -17.80 -10.01
C PHE A 80 4.41 -17.02 -8.96
N ARG A 81 4.46 -15.71 -9.05
CA ARG A 81 3.78 -14.73 -8.21
C ARG A 81 3.21 -13.65 -9.09
N GLU A 82 2.14 -13.05 -8.61
CA GLU A 82 1.52 -11.93 -9.31
C GLU A 82 1.39 -10.72 -8.38
N LEU A 83 1.41 -9.53 -8.98
CA LEU A 83 1.14 -8.29 -8.27
C LEU A 83 0.30 -7.37 -9.15
N TYR A 84 -0.84 -6.97 -8.65
CA TYR A 84 -1.63 -5.87 -9.18
C TYR A 84 -1.38 -4.62 -8.34
N THR A 85 -1.03 -3.52 -9.00
CA THR A 85 -0.86 -2.21 -8.36
C THR A 85 -1.86 -1.24 -8.96
N PHE A 86 -2.71 -0.66 -8.12
CA PHE A 86 -3.65 0.39 -8.50
C PHE A 86 -3.27 1.68 -7.77
N GLU A 87 -3.10 2.74 -8.52
CA GLU A 87 -2.67 4.03 -8.00
C GLU A 87 -3.64 5.13 -8.40
N TYR A 88 -4.14 5.87 -7.41
CA TYR A 88 -4.89 7.10 -7.62
C TYR A 88 -4.01 8.30 -7.28
N GLN A 89 -3.66 9.08 -8.28
CA GLN A 89 -2.86 10.29 -8.12
C GLN A 89 -3.27 11.34 -9.16
N ASN A 90 -3.25 12.62 -8.79
CA ASN A 90 -3.65 13.71 -9.67
C ASN A 90 -5.04 13.53 -10.31
N ASN A 91 -6.00 13.05 -9.52
CA ASN A 91 -7.38 12.73 -9.95
C ASN A 91 -7.47 11.68 -11.07
N LYS A 92 -6.49 10.78 -11.16
CA LYS A 92 -6.45 9.74 -12.17
C LYS A 92 -6.01 8.42 -11.55
N TRP A 93 -6.73 7.35 -11.93
CA TRP A 93 -6.31 5.99 -11.66
C TRP A 93 -5.36 5.47 -12.75
N THR A 94 -4.40 4.68 -12.34
CA THR A 94 -3.51 3.91 -13.19
C THR A 94 -3.29 2.52 -12.61
N GLY A 95 -2.94 1.54 -13.45
CA GLY A 95 -2.68 0.18 -13.01
C GLY A 95 -1.45 -0.42 -13.64
N VAL A 96 -0.75 -1.24 -12.87
CA VAL A 96 0.39 -2.03 -13.32
C VAL A 96 0.24 -3.44 -12.79
N TYR A 97 0.44 -4.39 -13.67
CA TYR A 97 0.53 -5.80 -13.38
C TYR A 97 1.98 -6.28 -13.48
N TYR A 98 2.40 -7.09 -12.52
CA TYR A 98 3.67 -7.80 -12.55
C TYR A 98 3.40 -9.30 -12.48
N PHE A 99 4.03 -10.02 -13.40
CA PHE A 99 4.21 -11.47 -13.31
C PHE A 99 5.66 -11.74 -12.93
N MET A 100 5.88 -12.61 -11.95
CA MET A 100 7.20 -12.89 -11.41
C MET A 100 7.41 -14.39 -11.28
N ARG A 101 8.64 -14.86 -11.59
CA ARG A 101 9.12 -16.15 -11.10
C ARG A 101 10.00 -15.94 -9.90
N ALA A 102 9.90 -16.83 -8.95
CA ALA A 102 10.65 -16.71 -7.71
C ALA A 102 11.10 -18.08 -7.19
N ASP A 103 12.34 -18.14 -6.75
CA ASP A 103 12.93 -19.31 -6.13
C ASP A 103 12.84 -19.17 -4.60
N TRP A 104 12.32 -20.23 -3.95
CA TRP A 104 12.20 -20.30 -2.51
C TRP A 104 13.40 -20.96 -1.87
N ASN A 105 14.03 -20.32 -0.88
CA ASN A 105 15.06 -20.90 -0.04
C ASN A 105 14.51 -21.22 1.35
N SER A 106 14.34 -22.50 1.64
CA SER A 106 13.80 -22.98 2.92
C SER A 106 14.76 -22.85 4.10
N ASN A 107 16.07 -22.64 3.87
CA ASN A 107 17.04 -22.56 4.95
C ASN A 107 17.00 -21.22 5.69
N ASP A 108 16.71 -20.14 4.98
CA ASP A 108 16.68 -18.78 5.52
C ASP A 108 15.31 -18.10 5.35
N LEU A 109 14.31 -18.85 4.89
CA LEU A 109 12.94 -18.37 4.63
C LEU A 109 12.93 -17.12 3.73
N THR A 110 13.74 -17.14 2.68
CA THR A 110 13.82 -16.05 1.70
C THR A 110 13.26 -16.47 0.35
N GLU A 111 12.78 -15.50 -0.39
CA GLU A 111 12.31 -15.66 -1.76
C GLU A 111 13.09 -14.73 -2.69
N THR A 112 13.65 -15.29 -3.77
CA THR A 112 14.44 -14.53 -4.75
C THR A 112 13.68 -14.46 -6.06
N ILE A 113 13.32 -13.26 -6.50
CA ILE A 113 12.69 -13.04 -7.81
C ILE A 113 13.76 -13.21 -8.90
N THR A 114 13.55 -14.16 -9.81
CA THR A 114 14.48 -14.52 -10.90
C THR A 114 14.07 -13.92 -12.22
N GLU A 115 12.78 -13.76 -12.45
CA GLU A 115 12.22 -13.15 -13.66
C GLU A 115 11.07 -12.21 -13.31
N THR A 116 10.91 -11.14 -14.07
CA THR A 116 9.81 -10.19 -13.90
C THR A 116 9.34 -9.66 -15.25
N GLU A 117 8.04 -9.81 -15.50
CA GLU A 117 7.34 -9.11 -16.57
C GLU A 117 6.48 -8.00 -15.96
N ARG A 118 6.50 -6.81 -16.57
CA ARG A 118 5.72 -5.65 -16.13
C ARG A 118 4.83 -5.14 -17.26
N LYS A 119 3.53 -4.98 -16.99
CA LYS A 119 2.54 -4.52 -17.96
C LYS A 119 1.68 -3.41 -17.37
N ILE A 120 1.46 -2.33 -18.12
CA ILE A 120 0.43 -1.33 -17.80
C ILE A 120 -0.92 -1.95 -18.15
N ILE A 121 -1.86 -1.88 -17.23
CA ILE A 121 -3.20 -2.46 -17.36
C ILE A 121 -4.27 -1.37 -17.29
N ASN A 122 -5.38 -1.61 -17.96
CA ASN A 122 -6.57 -0.79 -17.89
C ASN A 122 -7.79 -1.71 -17.77
N PRO A 123 -8.73 -1.43 -16.86
CA PRO A 123 -9.90 -2.27 -16.71
C PRO A 123 -10.83 -2.14 -17.91
N LYS A 124 -11.49 -3.25 -18.28
CA LYS A 124 -12.44 -3.33 -19.40
C LYS A 124 -13.62 -2.37 -19.24
N SER A 125 -14.13 -2.21 -18.01
CA SER A 125 -15.23 -1.28 -17.68
C SER A 125 -14.79 0.18 -17.56
N GLY A 126 -13.48 0.45 -17.57
CA GLY A 126 -12.90 1.76 -17.31
C GLY A 126 -12.65 2.00 -15.81
N TRP A 127 -11.74 2.95 -15.54
CA TRP A 127 -11.24 3.19 -14.18
C TRP A 127 -12.30 3.61 -13.17
N THR A 128 -13.30 4.39 -13.60
CA THR A 128 -14.35 4.87 -12.69
C THR A 128 -15.18 3.73 -12.15
N ASP A 129 -15.68 2.85 -13.03
CA ASP A 129 -16.56 1.75 -12.64
C ASP A 129 -15.76 0.69 -11.84
N PHE A 130 -14.56 0.34 -12.29
CA PHE A 130 -13.69 -0.58 -11.58
C PHE A 130 -13.35 -0.09 -10.17
N SER A 131 -12.88 1.16 -10.05
CA SER A 131 -12.46 1.68 -8.74
C SER A 131 -13.62 1.84 -7.76
N ASN A 132 -14.80 2.23 -8.24
CA ASN A 132 -15.99 2.31 -7.40
C ASN A 132 -16.36 0.94 -6.84
N LYS A 133 -16.43 -0.11 -7.68
CA LYS A 133 -16.70 -1.48 -7.24
C LYS A 133 -15.64 -1.97 -6.26
N LEU A 134 -14.34 -1.72 -6.54
CA LEU A 134 -13.25 -2.11 -5.66
C LEU A 134 -13.36 -1.48 -4.26
N LEU A 135 -13.76 -0.21 -4.19
CA LEU A 135 -13.96 0.49 -2.92
C LEU A 135 -15.28 0.10 -2.23
N GLU A 136 -16.35 -0.19 -2.96
CA GLU A 136 -17.61 -0.74 -2.41
C GLU A 136 -17.39 -2.10 -1.74
N LEU A 137 -16.44 -2.91 -2.23
CA LEU A 137 -16.01 -4.17 -1.61
C LEU A 137 -15.08 -3.97 -0.40
N GLU A 138 -14.94 -2.74 0.06
CA GLU A 138 -14.22 -2.36 1.28
C GLU A 138 -12.72 -2.75 1.29
N ILE A 139 -12.06 -2.85 0.13
CA ILE A 139 -10.65 -3.25 0.06
C ILE A 139 -9.73 -2.44 0.99
N THR A 140 -10.07 -1.18 1.23
CA THR A 140 -9.27 -0.31 2.12
C THR A 140 -9.56 -0.51 3.61
N ALA A 141 -10.63 -1.27 3.95
CA ALA A 141 -11.13 -1.44 5.31
C ALA A 141 -11.16 -2.89 5.79
N LEU A 142 -11.00 -3.88 4.89
CA LEU A 142 -10.99 -5.30 5.26
C LEU A 142 -9.97 -5.56 6.38
N PRO A 143 -10.32 -6.33 7.43
CA PRO A 143 -9.39 -6.72 8.47
C PRO A 143 -8.39 -7.75 7.94
N ASN A 144 -7.31 -8.01 8.69
CA ASN A 144 -6.53 -9.21 8.45
C ASN A 144 -7.39 -10.46 8.72
N MET A 145 -7.26 -11.50 7.89
CA MET A 145 -8.11 -12.69 8.00
C MET A 145 -8.08 -13.34 9.39
N ARG A 146 -6.92 -13.32 10.06
CA ARG A 146 -6.77 -13.86 11.43
C ARG A 146 -7.48 -13.07 12.50
N ASP A 147 -7.84 -11.82 12.23
CA ASP A 147 -8.54 -10.94 13.16
C ASP A 147 -10.07 -11.10 13.06
N ILE A 148 -10.55 -11.96 12.15
CA ILE A 148 -11.97 -12.26 11.98
C ILE A 148 -12.40 -13.24 13.08
N GLU A 149 -13.30 -12.79 13.95
CA GLU A 149 -13.81 -13.61 15.05
C GLU A 149 -14.49 -14.89 14.52
N GLY A 150 -14.08 -16.04 15.05
CA GLY A 150 -14.63 -17.36 14.70
C GLY A 150 -14.03 -17.98 13.44
N LEU A 151 -13.21 -17.26 12.68
CA LEU A 151 -12.49 -17.84 11.55
C LEU A 151 -11.26 -18.59 12.06
N VAL A 152 -11.14 -19.86 11.72
CA VAL A 152 -9.98 -20.69 12.03
C VAL A 152 -9.38 -21.20 10.72
N ASP A 153 -8.25 -20.63 10.34
CA ASP A 153 -7.49 -21.09 9.18
C ASP A 153 -6.60 -22.27 9.59
N GLY A 154 -6.87 -23.44 9.01
CA GLY A 154 -6.10 -24.68 9.23
C GLY A 154 -5.43 -25.22 7.98
N TRP A 155 -5.46 -24.46 6.86
CA TRP A 155 -4.90 -24.87 5.59
C TRP A 155 -3.43 -24.47 5.49
N THR A 156 -2.60 -25.35 4.91
CA THR A 156 -1.16 -25.12 4.70
C THR A 156 -0.80 -24.83 3.26
N ASP A 157 -1.58 -25.42 2.33
CA ASP A 157 -1.37 -25.28 0.88
C ASP A 157 -2.49 -24.43 0.28
N GLY A 158 -2.17 -23.68 -0.77
CA GLY A 158 -3.16 -22.87 -1.48
C GLY A 158 -2.60 -21.53 -1.95
N THR A 159 -3.51 -20.58 -2.15
CA THR A 159 -3.15 -19.24 -2.58
C THR A 159 -3.34 -18.24 -1.44
N THR A 160 -2.32 -17.43 -1.21
CA THR A 160 -2.38 -16.33 -0.25
C THR A 160 -2.44 -15.01 -1.01
N TYR A 161 -3.35 -14.17 -0.60
CA TYR A 161 -3.54 -12.82 -1.13
C TYR A 161 -3.10 -11.82 -0.07
N ASN A 162 -2.05 -11.06 -0.37
CA ASN A 162 -1.52 -10.05 0.54
C ASN A 162 -1.84 -8.67 -0.02
N VAL A 163 -2.41 -7.81 0.79
CA VAL A 163 -2.84 -6.48 0.36
C VAL A 163 -2.08 -5.41 1.13
N GLU A 164 -1.50 -4.48 0.38
CA GLU A 164 -0.90 -3.27 0.91
C GLU A 164 -1.71 -2.05 0.49
N ILE A 165 -1.94 -1.14 1.41
CA ILE A 165 -2.64 0.11 1.16
C ILE A 165 -1.81 1.25 1.74
N GLY A 166 -1.41 2.16 0.88
CA GLY A 166 -0.69 3.37 1.25
C GLY A 166 -1.52 4.61 0.96
N THR A 167 -1.63 5.48 1.97
CA THR A 167 -2.17 6.82 1.85
C THR A 167 -1.18 7.83 2.43
N LYS A 168 -1.50 9.11 2.44
CA LYS A 168 -0.63 10.16 2.98
C LYS A 168 -0.30 9.96 4.47
N SER A 169 -1.21 9.39 5.25
CA SER A 169 -1.11 9.27 6.70
C SER A 169 -1.23 7.85 7.23
N ASN A 170 -1.55 6.89 6.37
CA ASN A 170 -1.77 5.51 6.81
C ASN A 170 -1.10 4.52 5.85
N TYR A 171 -0.53 3.49 6.44
CA TYR A 171 -0.14 2.26 5.78
C TYR A 171 -0.87 1.10 6.42
N ARG A 172 -1.43 0.20 5.61
CA ARG A 172 -2.08 -1.04 6.07
C ARG A 172 -1.54 -2.22 5.29
N PHE A 173 -1.38 -3.33 5.99
CA PHE A 173 -1.11 -4.64 5.42
C PHE A 173 -2.08 -5.65 6.01
N TYR A 174 -2.63 -6.52 5.18
CA TYR A 174 -3.44 -7.65 5.62
C TYR A 174 -3.35 -8.80 4.61
N SER A 175 -3.67 -10.02 5.06
CA SER A 175 -3.57 -11.23 4.28
C SER A 175 -4.84 -12.06 4.35
N TYR A 176 -5.18 -12.72 3.25
CA TYR A 176 -6.22 -13.73 3.14
C TYR A 176 -5.64 -14.99 2.50
N HIS A 177 -5.76 -16.12 3.21
CA HIS A 177 -5.40 -17.44 2.70
C HIS A 177 -6.66 -18.21 2.34
N LEU A 178 -6.77 -18.67 1.08
CA LEU A 178 -7.95 -19.41 0.58
C LEU A 178 -9.31 -18.78 0.98
N PRO A 179 -9.58 -17.50 0.70
CA PRO A 179 -10.80 -16.84 1.17
C PRO A 179 -12.08 -17.51 0.66
N ASP A 180 -12.03 -18.26 -0.45
CA ASP A 180 -13.13 -19.04 -1.01
C ASP A 180 -13.62 -20.15 -0.10
N LYS A 181 -12.82 -20.61 0.88
CA LYS A 181 -13.18 -21.61 1.87
C LYS A 181 -13.95 -21.05 3.07
N PHE A 182 -14.09 -19.72 3.17
CA PHE A 182 -14.62 -19.02 4.33
C PHE A 182 -15.70 -17.98 3.94
N THR A 183 -16.47 -18.28 2.91
CA THR A 183 -17.49 -17.35 2.36
C THR A 183 -18.70 -17.15 3.28
N GLU A 184 -18.81 -17.86 4.40
CA GLU A 184 -19.73 -17.56 5.49
C GLU A 184 -19.38 -16.25 6.24
N PHE A 185 -18.11 -15.80 6.14
CA PHE A 185 -17.67 -14.51 6.65
C PHE A 185 -17.71 -13.48 5.54
N TRP A 186 -18.45 -12.38 5.74
CA TRP A 186 -18.61 -11.35 4.71
C TRP A 186 -17.27 -10.74 4.26
N GLN A 187 -16.28 -10.68 5.16
CA GLN A 187 -14.95 -10.15 4.84
C GLN A 187 -14.22 -11.05 3.82
N ALA A 188 -14.28 -12.37 4.01
CA ALA A 188 -13.72 -13.33 3.08
C ALA A 188 -14.51 -13.34 1.76
N GLN A 189 -15.83 -13.19 1.83
CA GLN A 189 -16.67 -13.04 0.65
C GLN A 189 -16.30 -11.81 -0.17
N ASN A 190 -16.12 -10.64 0.47
CA ASN A 190 -15.67 -9.43 -0.22
C ASN A 190 -14.30 -9.63 -0.87
N MET A 191 -13.35 -10.32 -0.20
CA MET A 191 -12.06 -10.62 -0.81
C MET A 191 -12.21 -11.49 -2.06
N VAL A 192 -13.07 -12.51 -2.04
CA VAL A 192 -13.37 -13.34 -3.21
C VAL A 192 -13.95 -12.50 -4.36
N GLU A 193 -14.89 -11.59 -4.05
CA GLU A 193 -15.49 -10.72 -5.09
C GLU A 193 -14.47 -9.71 -5.64
N ILE A 194 -13.52 -9.21 -4.84
CA ILE A 194 -12.40 -8.40 -5.31
C ILE A 194 -11.54 -9.18 -6.31
N LEU A 195 -11.22 -10.44 -6.02
CA LEU A 195 -10.40 -11.28 -6.90
C LEU A 195 -11.12 -11.56 -8.22
N LYS A 196 -12.42 -11.88 -8.17
CA LYS A 196 -13.25 -12.04 -9.37
C LYS A 196 -13.30 -10.75 -10.20
N LEU A 197 -13.51 -9.61 -9.55
CA LEU A 197 -13.50 -8.31 -10.23
C LEU A 197 -12.19 -8.09 -10.98
N ILE A 198 -11.04 -8.42 -10.37
CA ILE A 198 -9.72 -8.30 -11.03
C ILE A 198 -9.63 -9.25 -12.22
N GLU A 199 -10.00 -10.52 -12.07
CA GLU A 199 -9.98 -11.52 -13.14
C GLU A 199 -10.88 -11.14 -14.32
N GLU A 200 -12.06 -10.58 -14.05
CA GLU A 200 -13.01 -10.16 -15.07
C GLU A 200 -12.54 -8.91 -15.85
N GLU A 201 -11.82 -8.00 -15.19
CA GLU A 201 -11.46 -6.70 -15.73
C GLU A 201 -10.11 -6.69 -16.48
N PHE A 202 -9.20 -7.60 -16.15
CA PHE A 202 -7.84 -7.64 -16.71
C PHE A 202 -7.50 -8.97 -17.36
#